data_7d7160583521c3f213ce023ed130f259
#
_entry.id   7d7160583521c3f213ce023ed130f259
#
_cell.length_a   1.000
_cell.length_b   1.000
_cell.length_c   1.000
_cell.angle_alpha   90.00
_cell.angle_beta   90.00
_cell.angle_gamma   90.00
#
_symmetry.space_group_name_H-M   'P 1'
#
loop_
_entity.id
_entity.type
_entity.pdbx_description
1 polymer ?
#
loop_
_entity_poly.entity_id
_entity_poly.type
_entity_poly.pdbx_seq_one_letter_code
_entity_poly.pdbx_strand_id
1 'polypeptide(L)'
;MANSSEFGSQLSIGSNASRTSNSKSESVKVIVRCRPMSDKEVKGGHKQIIDMYCDRGVIQIHKSSTGEDESPKIFTFDAVYDWNSNQTDLYEEIFRPLVDSVLEGFNGTVFAYGQTGTGKTFTMEGSADKPGIIPNSFEQIFNCIARSHNQQYLVRSSYLEIYQEEVRDLLSKDQSLRLELKERPDIGVYVKDLSSFVCKSIKEIEH
;
A
#
# COMPACT_ATOMS: atom_id res chain seq x y z
N MET A 1 21.61 8.83 9.61
CA MET A 1 20.82 9.51 8.58
C MET A 1 19.81 8.51 8.10
N ALA A 2 18.54 8.76 8.35
CA ALA A 2 17.49 7.79 8.08
C ALA A 2 17.00 8.01 6.64
N ASN A 3 17.15 7.00 5.78
CA ASN A 3 16.54 6.98 4.47
C ASN A 3 15.07 6.62 4.62
N SER A 4 14.20 7.57 4.37
CA SER A 4 12.77 7.31 4.18
C SER A 4 12.51 7.30 2.68
N SER A 5 12.57 6.13 2.05
CA SER A 5 12.03 5.94 0.70
C SER A 5 10.52 5.76 0.82
N GLU A 6 9.75 6.64 0.18
CA GLU A 6 8.31 6.46 0.02
C GLU A 6 8.09 5.68 -1.28
N PHE A 7 7.54 4.47 -1.15
CA PHE A 7 7.18 3.62 -2.28
C PHE A 7 5.72 3.85 -2.64
N GLY A 8 5.48 4.29 -3.87
CA GLY A 8 4.14 4.35 -4.46
C GLY A 8 4.05 3.37 -5.62
N SER A 9 3.15 2.40 -5.54
CA SER A 9 2.82 1.54 -6.67
C SER A 9 1.45 1.92 -7.23
N GLN A 10 1.39 2.22 -8.52
CA GLN A 10 0.14 2.47 -9.22
C GLN A 10 -0.11 1.37 -10.24
N LEU A 11 -1.25 0.68 -10.09
CA LEU A 11 -1.74 -0.31 -11.03
C LEU A 11 -2.70 0.37 -12.00
N SER A 12 -2.41 0.35 -13.29
CA SER A 12 -3.31 0.83 -14.34
C SER A 12 -3.69 -0.32 -15.27
N ILE A 13 -4.98 -0.64 -15.29
CA ILE A 13 -5.56 -1.62 -16.19
C ILE A 13 -6.48 -0.89 -17.16
N GLY A 14 -6.11 -0.83 -18.42
CA GLY A 14 -6.94 -0.24 -19.47
C GLY A 14 -7.96 -1.24 -20.00
N SER A 15 -9.24 -1.00 -19.80
CA SER A 15 -10.32 -1.69 -20.49
C SER A 15 -11.17 -0.70 -21.29
N ASN A 16 -11.44 -0.99 -22.56
CA ASN A 16 -12.41 -0.27 -23.38
C ASN A 16 -13.83 -0.75 -23.05
N ALA A 17 -14.37 -0.29 -21.91
CA ALA A 17 -15.77 -0.50 -21.57
C ALA A 17 -16.50 0.84 -21.52
N SER A 18 -17.65 0.94 -22.20
CA SER A 18 -18.54 2.10 -22.21
C SER A 18 -19.04 2.40 -20.80
N ARG A 19 -18.74 3.59 -20.30
CA ARG A 19 -19.14 4.08 -18.97
C ARG A 19 -20.64 4.38 -18.92
N THR A 20 -21.40 3.63 -18.14
CA THR A 20 -22.63 4.11 -17.52
C THR A 20 -22.29 4.64 -16.13
N SER A 21 -22.48 5.96 -15.96
CA SER A 21 -22.13 6.68 -14.73
C SER A 21 -23.12 6.35 -13.62
N ASN A 22 -22.75 5.44 -12.71
CA ASN A 22 -23.35 5.38 -11.39
C ASN A 22 -22.28 5.92 -10.42
N SER A 23 -22.43 7.16 -9.96
CA SER A 23 -21.52 7.79 -9.00
C SER A 23 -21.63 7.09 -7.65
N LYS A 24 -20.88 6.01 -7.46
CA LYS A 24 -20.56 5.53 -6.12
C LYS A 24 -19.62 6.57 -5.50
N SER A 25 -20.00 7.10 -4.34
CA SER A 25 -19.16 7.96 -3.51
C SER A 25 -17.81 7.25 -3.30
N GLU A 26 -16.73 7.82 -3.81
CA GLU A 26 -15.37 7.39 -3.51
C GLU A 26 -15.12 7.66 -2.03
N SER A 27 -15.11 6.62 -1.20
CA SER A 27 -14.74 6.75 0.20
C SER A 27 -13.31 6.29 0.41
N VAL A 28 -12.46 7.19 0.94
CA VAL A 28 -11.13 6.82 1.39
C VAL A 28 -11.28 5.99 2.66
N LYS A 29 -10.78 4.74 2.65
CA LYS A 29 -10.67 3.91 3.85
C LYS A 29 -9.34 4.17 4.54
N VAL A 30 -9.41 4.50 5.81
CA VAL A 30 -8.24 4.70 6.67
C VAL A 30 -8.15 3.57 7.68
N ILE A 31 -7.10 2.76 7.57
CA ILE A 31 -6.84 1.69 8.51
C ILE A 31 -5.54 1.96 9.28
N VAL A 32 -5.48 1.48 10.51
CA VAL A 32 -4.26 1.57 11.33
C VAL A 32 -3.80 0.17 11.69
N ARG A 33 -2.51 -0.08 11.48
CA ARG A 33 -1.85 -1.32 11.87
C ARG A 33 -0.73 -1.03 12.84
N CYS A 34 -0.73 -1.70 13.97
CA CYS A 34 0.33 -1.60 14.96
C CYS A 34 1.29 -2.81 14.84
N ARG A 35 2.58 -2.55 14.70
CA ARG A 35 3.58 -3.60 14.77
C ARG A 35 3.82 -4.07 16.20
N PRO A 36 4.29 -5.31 16.41
CA PRO A 36 4.77 -5.72 17.72
C PRO A 36 5.98 -4.89 18.18
N MET A 37 6.19 -4.81 19.48
CA MET A 37 7.41 -4.24 20.03
C MET A 37 8.62 -5.10 19.63
N SER A 38 9.69 -4.44 19.22
CA SER A 38 10.94 -5.13 18.91
C SER A 38 11.64 -5.62 20.19
N ASP A 39 12.48 -6.64 20.04
CA ASP A 39 13.31 -7.17 21.16
C ASP A 39 14.14 -6.08 21.84
N LYS A 40 14.61 -5.08 21.07
CA LYS A 40 15.37 -3.94 21.59
C LYS A 40 14.51 -3.05 22.49
N GLU A 41 13.27 -2.80 22.08
CA GLU A 41 12.32 -1.99 22.85
C GLU A 41 11.94 -2.72 24.15
N VAL A 42 11.65 -4.02 24.07
CA VAL A 42 11.33 -4.85 25.25
C VAL A 42 12.52 -4.90 26.21
N LYS A 43 13.73 -5.21 25.72
CA LYS A 43 14.95 -5.24 26.53
C LYS A 43 15.33 -3.87 27.09
N GLY A 44 14.98 -2.80 26.39
CA GLY A 44 15.15 -1.41 26.83
C GLY A 44 14.17 -0.98 27.92
N GLY A 45 13.24 -1.85 28.33
CA GLY A 45 12.25 -1.55 29.37
C GLY A 45 11.14 -0.59 28.91
N HIS A 46 10.98 -0.43 27.57
CA HIS A 46 9.87 0.38 27.04
C HIS A 46 8.53 -0.30 27.32
N LYS A 47 7.54 0.52 27.65
CA LYS A 47 6.18 0.05 27.92
C LYS A 47 5.28 0.31 26.73
N GLN A 48 4.35 -0.58 26.51
CA GLN A 48 3.25 -0.36 25.59
C GLN A 48 2.33 0.71 26.16
N ILE A 49 2.04 1.73 25.36
CA ILE A 49 1.18 2.87 25.75
C ILE A 49 -0.06 2.97 24.86
N ILE A 50 -0.36 1.91 24.10
CA ILE A 50 -1.46 1.87 23.14
C ILE A 50 -2.37 0.70 23.50
N ASP A 51 -3.67 0.99 23.67
CA ASP A 51 -4.73 -0.01 23.69
C ASP A 51 -5.46 -0.01 22.35
N MET A 52 -5.73 -1.19 21.82
CA MET A 52 -6.34 -1.37 20.52
C MET A 52 -7.62 -2.20 20.65
N TYR A 53 -8.72 -1.63 20.18
CA TYR A 53 -10.05 -2.24 20.18
C TYR A 53 -10.41 -2.53 18.70
N CYS A 54 -9.90 -3.64 18.19
CA CYS A 54 -10.00 -3.99 16.77
C CYS A 54 -11.46 -4.19 16.33
N ASP A 55 -12.32 -4.71 17.21
CA ASP A 55 -13.76 -4.89 17.01
C ASP A 55 -14.53 -3.58 16.79
N ARG A 56 -13.99 -2.46 17.26
CA ARG A 56 -14.62 -1.12 17.21
C ARG A 56 -13.87 -0.13 16.33
N GLY A 57 -12.72 -0.51 15.78
CA GLY A 57 -11.87 0.41 15.04
C GLY A 57 -11.28 1.53 15.90
N VAL A 58 -11.07 1.30 17.22
CA VAL A 58 -10.66 2.33 18.16
C VAL A 58 -9.26 2.07 18.69
N ILE A 59 -8.48 3.16 18.82
CA ILE A 59 -7.16 3.17 19.45
C ILE A 59 -7.17 4.18 20.60
N GLN A 60 -6.61 3.78 21.73
CA GLN A 60 -6.34 4.67 22.86
C GLN A 60 -4.84 4.79 23.08
N ILE A 61 -4.34 6.00 23.18
CA ILE A 61 -2.92 6.29 23.44
C ILE A 61 -2.79 6.91 24.81
N HIS A 62 -2.07 6.23 25.69
CA HIS A 62 -1.75 6.72 27.02
C HIS A 62 -0.47 7.54 26.99
N LYS A 63 -0.43 8.63 27.76
CA LYS A 63 0.83 9.34 27.96
C LYS A 63 1.73 8.53 28.89
N SER A 64 2.99 8.40 28.48
CA SER A 64 4.05 7.90 29.37
C SER A 64 4.53 9.04 30.23
N SER A 65 3.86 9.40 31.33
CA SER A 65 4.35 10.49 32.16
C SER A 65 4.13 10.31 33.65
N THR A 66 5.11 10.68 34.31
CA THR A 66 5.29 11.15 35.66
C THR A 66 4.37 12.33 35.97
N GLY A 67 3.17 12.06 36.50
CA GLY A 67 2.34 13.05 37.18
C GLY A 67 1.32 13.80 36.32
N GLU A 68 0.12 13.59 36.68
CA GLU A 68 -1.18 14.12 36.32
C GLU A 68 -2.05 13.20 35.47
N ASP A 69 -3.26 13.01 35.94
CA ASP A 69 -4.34 12.18 35.37
C ASP A 69 -4.82 12.74 34.01
N GLU A 70 -3.99 12.70 32.98
CA GLU A 70 -4.46 13.03 31.63
C GLU A 70 -5.19 11.84 31.03
N SER A 71 -6.44 12.06 30.63
CA SER A 71 -7.23 11.07 29.90
C SER A 71 -6.52 10.62 28.61
N PRO A 72 -6.59 9.35 28.25
CA PRO A 72 -5.98 8.85 27.03
C PRO A 72 -6.56 9.54 25.79
N LYS A 73 -5.74 9.71 24.75
CA LYS A 73 -6.21 10.19 23.45
C LYS A 73 -6.87 9.04 22.71
N ILE A 74 -8.09 9.24 22.26
CA ILE A 74 -8.89 8.23 21.56
C ILE A 74 -9.03 8.62 20.09
N PHE A 75 -8.82 7.64 19.21
CA PHE A 75 -8.96 7.78 17.76
C PHE A 75 -9.82 6.64 17.23
N THR A 76 -10.66 6.95 16.22
CA THR A 76 -11.49 5.96 15.53
C THR A 76 -11.14 5.93 14.04
N PHE A 77 -11.01 4.73 13.48
CA PHE A 77 -10.66 4.47 12.09
C PHE A 77 -11.61 3.45 11.49
N ASP A 78 -11.60 3.28 10.17
CA ASP A 78 -12.42 2.28 9.48
C ASP A 78 -12.08 0.84 9.90
N ALA A 79 -10.80 0.56 10.17
CA ALA A 79 -10.34 -0.68 10.78
C ALA A 79 -9.03 -0.48 11.54
N VAL A 80 -8.81 -1.34 12.53
CA VAL A 80 -7.63 -1.32 13.39
C VAL A 80 -7.08 -2.74 13.50
N TYR A 81 -5.78 -2.90 13.28
CA TYR A 81 -5.06 -4.16 13.32
C TYR A 81 -3.95 -4.09 14.36
N ASP A 82 -4.03 -4.90 15.37
CA ASP A 82 -3.05 -4.97 16.45
C ASP A 82 -1.77 -5.72 16.01
N TRP A 83 -0.86 -5.87 16.95
CA TRP A 83 0.42 -6.56 16.74
C TRP A 83 0.31 -8.08 16.50
N ASN A 84 -0.86 -8.70 16.70
CA ASN A 84 -1.13 -10.10 16.40
C ASN A 84 -1.70 -10.27 14.98
N SER A 85 -2.04 -9.18 14.30
CA SER A 85 -2.62 -9.21 12.96
C SER A 85 -1.69 -9.85 11.95
N ASN A 86 -2.22 -10.68 11.08
CA ASN A 86 -1.47 -11.30 10.00
C ASN A 86 -1.70 -10.60 8.65
N GLN A 87 -0.87 -10.93 7.66
CA GLN A 87 -0.93 -10.36 6.31
C GLN A 87 -2.19 -10.79 5.56
N THR A 88 -2.57 -12.05 5.73
CA THR A 88 -3.70 -12.65 5.00
C THR A 88 -5.02 -12.00 5.40
N ASP A 89 -5.30 -11.88 6.70
CA ASP A 89 -6.56 -11.29 7.16
C ASP A 89 -6.67 -9.84 6.72
N LEU A 90 -5.57 -9.07 6.86
CA LEU A 90 -5.51 -7.69 6.38
C LEU A 90 -5.80 -7.59 4.88
N TYR A 91 -5.21 -8.48 4.08
CA TYR A 91 -5.42 -8.49 2.64
C TYR A 91 -6.87 -8.85 2.28
N GLU A 92 -7.38 -9.96 2.82
CA GLU A 92 -8.72 -10.47 2.50
C GLU A 92 -9.82 -9.47 2.86
N GLU A 93 -9.72 -8.83 4.03
CA GLU A 93 -10.76 -7.92 4.52
C GLU A 93 -10.76 -6.58 3.81
N ILE A 94 -9.58 -6.03 3.50
CA ILE A 94 -9.45 -4.64 3.06
C ILE A 94 -9.06 -4.53 1.60
N PHE A 95 -8.03 -5.25 1.17
CA PHE A 95 -7.41 -5.01 -0.14
C PHE A 95 -7.96 -5.87 -1.25
N ARG A 96 -8.43 -7.09 -0.96
CA ARG A 96 -9.09 -7.94 -1.95
C ARG A 96 -10.26 -7.24 -2.63
N PRO A 97 -11.22 -6.60 -1.91
CA PRO A 97 -12.32 -5.88 -2.55
C PRO A 97 -11.86 -4.68 -3.39
N LEU A 98 -10.76 -4.01 -2.99
CA LEU A 98 -10.18 -2.92 -3.77
C LEU A 98 -9.63 -3.43 -5.11
N VAL A 99 -8.89 -4.54 -5.10
CA VAL A 99 -8.35 -5.18 -6.31
C VAL A 99 -9.48 -5.68 -7.21
N ASP A 100 -10.55 -6.23 -6.64
CA ASP A 100 -11.75 -6.62 -7.41
C ASP A 100 -12.36 -5.40 -8.14
N SER A 101 -12.47 -4.26 -7.47
CA SER A 101 -12.92 -3.01 -8.09
C SER A 101 -12.01 -2.55 -9.23
N VAL A 102 -10.70 -2.74 -9.10
CA VAL A 102 -9.73 -2.43 -10.17
C VAL A 102 -9.96 -3.34 -11.38
N LEU A 103 -10.24 -4.63 -11.16
CA LEU A 103 -10.56 -5.58 -12.22
C LEU A 103 -11.90 -5.28 -12.91
N GLU A 104 -12.82 -4.59 -12.23
CA GLU A 104 -14.06 -4.04 -12.80
C GLU A 104 -13.85 -2.74 -13.60
N GLY A 105 -12.65 -2.17 -13.58
CA GLY A 105 -12.27 -0.97 -14.36
C GLY A 105 -12.19 0.33 -13.56
N PHE A 106 -12.24 0.28 -12.24
CA PHE A 106 -12.02 1.44 -11.38
C PHE A 106 -10.51 1.64 -11.11
N ASN A 107 -10.12 2.86 -10.78
CA ASN A 107 -8.78 3.12 -10.26
C ASN A 107 -8.71 2.74 -8.78
N GLY A 108 -7.63 2.10 -8.36
CA GLY A 108 -7.35 1.78 -6.97
C GLY A 108 -5.98 2.32 -6.57
N THR A 109 -5.90 2.93 -5.39
CA THR A 109 -4.63 3.40 -4.83
C THR A 109 -4.50 2.90 -3.40
N VAL A 110 -3.32 2.38 -3.07
CA VAL A 110 -2.95 1.97 -1.72
C VAL A 110 -1.66 2.68 -1.35
N PHE A 111 -1.63 3.27 -0.16
CA PHE A 111 -0.38 3.81 0.38
C PHE A 111 -0.23 3.49 1.86
N ALA A 112 1.00 3.24 2.30
CA ALA A 112 1.35 3.04 3.69
C ALA A 112 2.05 4.30 4.22
N TYR A 113 1.56 4.82 5.34
CA TYR A 113 2.07 6.02 5.98
C TYR A 113 2.56 5.71 7.39
N GLY A 114 3.64 6.37 7.81
CA GLY A 114 4.21 6.25 9.15
C GLY A 114 5.72 6.55 9.15
N GLN A 115 6.28 6.77 10.33
CA GLN A 115 7.73 7.00 10.44
C GLN A 115 8.55 5.75 10.08
N THR A 116 9.85 5.91 9.95
CA THR A 116 10.77 4.77 9.71
C THR A 116 10.66 3.74 10.84
N GLY A 117 10.60 2.46 10.46
CA GLY A 117 10.50 1.35 11.41
C GLY A 117 9.09 1.01 11.89
N THR A 118 8.03 1.65 11.37
CA THR A 118 6.63 1.32 11.73
C THR A 118 6.06 0.10 11.02
N GLY A 119 6.75 -0.44 10.01
CA GLY A 119 6.31 -1.63 9.28
C GLY A 119 5.65 -1.35 7.94
N LYS A 120 5.83 -0.16 7.32
CA LYS A 120 5.31 0.15 5.98
C LYS A 120 5.72 -0.91 4.95
N THR A 121 7.01 -1.15 4.81
CA THR A 121 7.57 -2.15 3.90
C THR A 121 7.05 -3.55 4.20
N PHE A 122 6.98 -3.95 5.47
CA PHE A 122 6.41 -5.24 5.85
C PHE A 122 4.94 -5.36 5.43
N THR A 123 4.15 -4.32 5.57
CA THR A 123 2.74 -4.34 5.15
C THR A 123 2.60 -4.38 3.63
N MET A 124 3.41 -3.60 2.89
CA MET A 124 3.33 -3.52 1.44
C MET A 124 3.96 -4.73 0.73
N GLU A 125 5.19 -5.06 1.05
CA GLU A 125 5.97 -6.13 0.41
C GLU A 125 5.88 -7.46 1.18
N GLY A 126 5.99 -7.37 2.51
CA GLY A 126 6.00 -8.55 3.38
C GLY A 126 7.35 -9.23 3.43
N SER A 127 7.30 -10.55 3.58
CA SER A 127 8.44 -11.48 3.52
C SER A 127 8.03 -12.72 2.71
N ALA A 128 8.99 -13.57 2.37
CA ALA A 128 8.74 -14.77 1.56
C ALA A 128 7.70 -15.72 2.17
N ASP A 129 7.63 -15.80 3.49
CA ASP A 129 6.68 -16.60 4.26
C ASP A 129 5.39 -15.83 4.63
N LYS A 130 5.40 -14.50 4.50
CA LYS A 130 4.29 -13.61 4.85
C LYS A 130 4.15 -12.50 3.81
N PRO A 131 3.63 -12.81 2.61
CA PRO A 131 3.50 -11.83 1.53
C PRO A 131 2.61 -10.65 1.94
N GLY A 132 3.02 -9.46 1.53
CA GLY A 132 2.31 -8.21 1.77
C GLY A 132 1.22 -7.92 0.75
N ILE A 133 0.75 -6.68 0.74
CA ILE A 133 -0.33 -6.23 -0.14
C ILE A 133 0.06 -6.37 -1.61
N ILE A 134 1.29 -6.00 -1.99
CA ILE A 134 1.74 -6.01 -3.38
C ILE A 134 1.74 -7.41 -3.97
N PRO A 135 2.45 -8.42 -3.42
CA PRO A 135 2.46 -9.76 -3.98
C PRO A 135 1.07 -10.42 -3.98
N ASN A 136 0.27 -10.23 -2.93
CA ASN A 136 -1.10 -10.77 -2.89
C ASN A 136 -2.00 -10.12 -3.97
N SER A 137 -1.83 -8.82 -4.24
CA SER A 137 -2.58 -8.14 -5.32
C SER A 137 -2.21 -8.68 -6.69
N PHE A 138 -0.93 -8.93 -6.94
CA PHE A 138 -0.50 -9.53 -8.20
C PHE A 138 -1.03 -10.96 -8.35
N GLU A 139 -0.99 -11.75 -7.29
CA GLU A 139 -1.55 -13.09 -7.31
C GLU A 139 -3.04 -13.08 -7.65
N GLN A 140 -3.82 -12.22 -7.02
CA GLN A 140 -5.25 -12.08 -7.31
C GLN A 140 -5.49 -11.67 -8.76
N ILE A 141 -4.78 -10.67 -9.28
CA ILE A 141 -4.92 -10.17 -10.65
C ILE A 141 -4.62 -11.28 -11.65
N PHE A 142 -3.47 -11.96 -11.53
CA PHE A 142 -3.10 -13.02 -12.48
C PHE A 142 -3.98 -14.25 -12.37
N ASN A 143 -4.48 -14.59 -11.19
CA ASN A 143 -5.48 -15.65 -11.01
C ASN A 143 -6.81 -15.28 -11.68
N CYS A 144 -7.23 -14.03 -11.64
CA CYS A 144 -8.41 -13.56 -12.36
C CYS A 144 -8.20 -13.64 -13.88
N ILE A 145 -7.05 -13.16 -14.37
CA ILE A 145 -6.70 -13.22 -15.80
C ILE A 145 -6.69 -14.67 -16.32
N ALA A 146 -6.10 -15.60 -15.55
CA ALA A 146 -6.02 -17.01 -15.94
C ALA A 146 -7.41 -17.68 -16.04
N ARG A 147 -8.40 -17.20 -15.31
CA ARG A 147 -9.78 -17.70 -15.33
C ARG A 147 -10.66 -17.03 -16.38
N SER A 148 -10.19 -15.94 -16.97
CA SER A 148 -10.96 -15.18 -17.97
C SER A 148 -10.82 -15.79 -19.35
N HIS A 149 -11.94 -16.22 -19.98
CA HIS A 149 -11.92 -16.88 -21.29
C HIS A 149 -12.27 -15.95 -22.46
N ASN A 150 -12.94 -14.82 -22.19
CA ASN A 150 -13.49 -13.94 -23.21
C ASN A 150 -12.90 -12.52 -23.21
N GLN A 151 -11.82 -12.30 -22.48
CA GLN A 151 -11.18 -10.99 -22.36
C GLN A 151 -9.67 -11.14 -22.53
N GLN A 152 -9.06 -10.12 -23.14
CA GLN A 152 -7.61 -10.02 -23.22
C GLN A 152 -7.15 -8.92 -22.27
N TYR A 153 -6.16 -9.22 -21.45
CA TYR A 153 -5.57 -8.29 -20.49
C TYR A 153 -4.15 -7.92 -20.91
N LEU A 154 -3.83 -6.66 -20.78
CA LEU A 154 -2.47 -6.14 -20.87
C LEU A 154 -2.06 -5.59 -19.51
N VAL A 155 -1.19 -6.30 -18.82
CA VAL A 155 -0.62 -5.86 -17.55
C VAL A 155 0.70 -5.15 -17.81
N ARG A 156 0.84 -3.92 -17.30
CA ARG A 156 2.08 -3.15 -17.39
C ARG A 156 2.46 -2.67 -16.00
N SER A 157 3.75 -2.73 -15.71
CA SER A 157 4.32 -2.27 -14.45
C SER A 157 5.34 -1.17 -14.70
N SER A 158 5.37 -0.19 -13.80
CA SER A 158 6.41 0.83 -13.66
C SER A 158 6.78 0.92 -12.20
N TYR A 159 8.03 1.24 -11.90
CA TYR A 159 8.52 1.34 -10.53
C TYR A 159 9.41 2.57 -10.38
N LEU A 160 9.04 3.47 -9.50
CA LEU A 160 9.77 4.72 -9.29
C LEU A 160 10.01 4.98 -7.80
N GLU A 161 11.03 5.76 -7.52
CA GLU A 161 11.34 6.30 -6.20
C GLU A 161 11.30 7.82 -6.25
N ILE A 162 10.77 8.43 -5.19
CA ILE A 162 10.90 9.88 -4.95
C ILE A 162 11.77 10.06 -3.71
N TYR A 163 12.95 10.61 -3.90
CA TYR A 163 13.90 10.86 -2.83
C TYR A 163 14.50 12.26 -2.97
N GLN A 164 14.42 13.07 -1.93
CA GLN A 164 14.92 14.47 -1.92
C GLN A 164 14.45 15.30 -3.13
N GLU A 165 13.14 15.26 -3.43
CA GLU A 165 12.49 15.95 -4.56
C GLU A 165 12.96 15.47 -5.96
N GLU A 166 13.68 14.36 -6.02
CA GLU A 166 14.12 13.73 -7.26
C GLU A 166 13.29 12.47 -7.55
N VAL A 167 12.79 12.38 -8.77
CA VAL A 167 12.10 11.17 -9.26
C VAL A 167 13.08 10.30 -10.02
N ARG A 168 13.18 9.03 -9.65
CA ARG A 168 14.06 8.04 -10.27
C ARG A 168 13.29 6.81 -10.71
N ASP A 169 13.65 6.28 -11.87
CA ASP A 169 13.15 5.02 -12.40
C ASP A 169 13.95 3.84 -11.86
N LEU A 170 13.35 3.01 -11.02
CA LEU A 170 14.02 1.86 -10.43
C LEU A 170 14.15 0.67 -11.39
N LEU A 171 13.43 0.68 -12.53
CA LEU A 171 13.53 -0.34 -13.58
C LEU A 171 14.46 0.07 -14.72
N SER A 172 14.99 1.29 -14.68
CA SER A 172 15.97 1.75 -15.68
C SER A 172 17.34 1.10 -15.49
N LYS A 173 18.06 0.91 -16.59
CA LYS A 173 19.46 0.49 -16.55
C LYS A 173 20.35 1.54 -15.87
N ASP A 174 20.00 2.80 -15.98
CA ASP A 174 20.65 3.92 -15.31
C ASP A 174 19.70 4.55 -14.30
N GLN A 175 19.76 4.08 -13.07
CA GLN A 175 18.95 4.58 -11.96
C GLN A 175 19.41 5.94 -11.41
N SER A 176 20.52 6.49 -11.90
CA SER A 176 21.01 7.81 -11.51
C SER A 176 20.28 8.95 -12.23
N LEU A 177 19.61 8.64 -13.34
CA LEU A 177 18.86 9.63 -14.11
C LEU A 177 17.65 10.13 -13.32
N ARG A 178 17.52 11.46 -13.30
CA ARG A 178 16.37 12.16 -12.71
C ARG A 178 15.30 12.33 -13.77
N LEU A 179 14.10 11.92 -13.44
CA LEU A 179 12.94 12.07 -14.32
C LEU A 179 12.15 13.33 -13.99
N GLU A 180 11.49 13.89 -14.99
CA GLU A 180 10.67 15.09 -14.85
C GLU A 180 9.19 14.74 -14.73
N LEU A 181 8.50 15.42 -13.81
CA LEU A 181 7.04 15.46 -13.78
C LEU A 181 6.55 16.41 -14.87
N LYS A 182 5.59 15.93 -15.66
CA LYS A 182 4.89 16.71 -16.70
C LYS A 182 3.39 16.61 -16.50
N GLU A 183 2.68 17.57 -17.01
CA GLU A 183 1.22 17.58 -17.05
C GLU A 183 0.72 17.76 -18.48
N ARG A 184 -0.30 17.00 -18.83
CA ARG A 184 -1.01 17.14 -20.11
C ARG A 184 -2.52 17.15 -19.85
N PRO A 185 -3.29 17.95 -20.60
CA PRO A 185 -4.74 18.05 -20.38
C PRO A 185 -5.51 16.74 -20.59
N ASP A 186 -4.99 15.84 -21.44
CA ASP A 186 -5.62 14.57 -21.83
C ASP A 186 -5.33 13.41 -20.87
N ILE A 187 -4.19 13.44 -20.16
CA ILE A 187 -3.77 12.33 -19.26
C ILE A 187 -3.46 12.77 -17.84
N GLY A 188 -3.46 14.07 -17.55
CA GLY A 188 -3.08 14.61 -16.23
C GLY A 188 -1.57 14.61 -16.00
N VAL A 189 -1.17 14.46 -14.74
CA VAL A 189 0.24 14.43 -14.31
C VAL A 189 0.86 13.07 -14.61
N TYR A 190 2.05 13.07 -15.19
CA TYR A 190 2.82 11.86 -15.49
C TYR A 190 4.32 12.09 -15.33
N VAL A 191 5.07 11.01 -15.17
CA VAL A 191 6.53 11.03 -15.16
C VAL A 191 7.03 10.79 -16.58
N LYS A 192 7.74 11.79 -17.14
CA LYS A 192 8.28 11.69 -18.50
C LYS A 192 9.37 10.61 -18.54
N ASP A 193 9.36 9.81 -19.59
CA ASP A 193 10.35 8.76 -19.88
C ASP A 193 10.44 7.64 -18.81
N LEU A 194 9.44 7.51 -17.93
CA LEU A 194 9.35 6.40 -16.98
C LEU A 194 9.19 5.07 -17.72
N SER A 195 10.05 4.09 -17.41
CA SER A 195 9.98 2.75 -17.97
C SER A 195 8.66 2.06 -17.62
N SER A 196 8.13 1.33 -18.59
CA SER A 196 6.91 0.56 -18.41
C SER A 196 7.05 -0.78 -19.11
N PHE A 197 7.00 -1.87 -18.35
CA PHE A 197 7.21 -3.22 -18.83
C PHE A 197 5.90 -4.00 -18.88
N VAL A 198 5.74 -4.81 -19.90
CA VAL A 198 4.62 -5.75 -20.01
C VAL A 198 4.95 -6.97 -19.16
N CYS A 199 4.04 -7.31 -18.25
CA CYS A 199 4.18 -8.43 -17.32
C CYS A 199 3.16 -9.51 -17.69
N LYS A 200 3.64 -10.73 -17.93
CA LYS A 200 2.82 -11.89 -18.31
C LYS A 200 2.58 -12.86 -17.16
N SER A 201 3.31 -12.68 -16.05
CA SER A 201 3.22 -13.54 -14.87
C SER A 201 3.69 -12.78 -13.62
N ILE A 202 3.35 -13.32 -12.46
CA ILE A 202 3.81 -12.83 -11.15
C ILE A 202 5.35 -12.77 -11.12
N LYS A 203 6.01 -13.82 -11.61
CA LYS A 203 7.49 -13.91 -11.64
C LYS A 203 8.16 -12.78 -12.41
N GLU A 204 7.50 -12.24 -13.44
CA GLU A 204 8.05 -11.13 -14.24
C GLU A 204 7.88 -9.78 -13.54
N ILE A 205 7.02 -9.68 -12.52
CA ILE A 205 6.85 -8.45 -11.73
C ILE A 205 7.81 -8.41 -10.53
N GLU A 206 8.19 -9.59 -10.00
CA GLU A 206 9.06 -9.72 -8.83
C GLU A 206 10.57 -9.59 -9.18
N HIS A 207 10.92 -9.59 -10.47
CA HIS A 207 12.28 -9.42 -10.99
C HIS A 207 12.53 -8.01 -11.52
#